data_4f7ca4ee1e2206b885e483cceb6fde3b
#
_entry.id   4f7ca4ee1e2206b885e483cceb6fde3b
#
_cell.length_a   1.000
_cell.length_b   1.000
_cell.length_c   1.000
_cell.angle_alpha   90.00
_cell.angle_beta   90.00
_cell.angle_gamma   90.00
#
_symmetry.space_group_name_H-M   'P 1'
#
loop_
_entity.id
_entity.type
_entity.pdbx_description
1 polymer ?
#
loop_
_entity_poly.entity_id
_entity_poly.type
_entity_poly.pdbx_seq_one_letter_code
_entity_poly.pdbx_strand_id
1 'polypeptide(L)'
;QKYDWNGYYALVRELQPNAVICVSGPDVRWIGNEAGVCRSSEWSVVPAWLSKNDYIAEKSQKVDDEKFRKKHNEMTLDLGSRKAIKGETAFIWYPAEVDVSIRPGWFYHENEDTKVKSLKKLYDIYIKSVGGNAALLLNIPPDKRGKIAKTDELTLDSFGRLLKRRFPKNLASDAKATSSSEIDSEHLAKNIIEDDDSLYWQAASDDEEPEIVVDFGKPVNFDKLVLQENIATGQQ
;
A
#
# COMPACT_ATOMS: atom_id res chain seq x y z
N GLN A 1 -7.15 12.51 -27.96
CA GLN A 1 -6.88 13.79 -27.27
C GLN A 1 -5.53 13.67 -26.57
N LYS A 2 -4.63 14.64 -26.77
CA LYS A 2 -3.39 14.70 -25.97
C LYS A 2 -3.62 15.63 -24.79
N TYR A 3 -3.27 15.16 -23.61
CA TYR A 3 -3.29 15.96 -22.40
C TYR A 3 -1.88 16.48 -22.08
N ASP A 4 -1.78 17.71 -21.58
CA ASP A 4 -0.51 18.28 -21.11
C ASP A 4 -0.26 17.85 -19.64
N TRP A 5 0.10 16.59 -19.46
CA TRP A 5 0.39 16.04 -18.13
C TRP A 5 1.47 16.81 -17.39
N ASN A 6 2.52 17.22 -18.10
CA ASN A 6 3.62 17.96 -17.48
C ASN A 6 3.16 19.33 -16.96
N GLY A 7 2.33 20.03 -17.73
CA GLY A 7 1.73 21.30 -17.29
C GLY A 7 0.80 21.11 -16.08
N TYR A 8 -0.01 20.05 -16.07
CA TYR A 8 -0.88 19.74 -14.93
C TYR A 8 -0.09 19.44 -13.68
N TYR A 9 0.97 18.62 -13.77
CA TYR A 9 1.80 18.29 -12.60
C TYR A 9 2.56 19.52 -12.10
N ALA A 10 3.11 20.35 -13.01
CA ALA A 10 3.80 21.58 -12.65
C ALA A 10 2.87 22.53 -11.87
N LEU A 11 1.63 22.71 -12.35
CA LEU A 11 0.64 23.54 -11.68
C LEU A 11 0.26 23.02 -10.30
N VAL A 12 0.09 21.70 -10.16
CA VAL A 12 -0.20 21.09 -8.84
C VAL A 12 0.97 21.33 -7.89
N ARG A 13 2.23 21.13 -8.36
CA ARG A 13 3.42 21.37 -7.52
C ARG A 13 3.59 22.83 -7.12
N GLU A 14 3.24 23.75 -7.99
CA GLU A 14 3.26 25.19 -7.68
C GLU A 14 2.23 25.57 -6.61
N LEU A 15 0.99 25.13 -6.78
CA LEU A 15 -0.12 25.53 -5.91
C LEU A 15 -0.24 24.69 -4.65
N GLN A 16 0.18 23.42 -4.70
CA GLN A 16 0.07 22.46 -3.62
C GLN A 16 1.32 21.55 -3.59
N PRO A 17 2.49 22.08 -3.17
CA PRO A 17 3.77 21.36 -3.27
C PRO A 17 3.82 20.03 -2.53
N ASN A 18 3.03 19.87 -1.48
CA ASN A 18 2.94 18.65 -0.67
C ASN A 18 1.82 17.70 -1.11
N ALA A 19 1.07 18.02 -2.16
CA ALA A 19 0.02 17.14 -2.65
C ALA A 19 0.61 15.90 -3.31
N VAL A 20 0.04 14.73 -3.01
CA VAL A 20 0.37 13.46 -3.67
C VAL A 20 -0.49 13.32 -4.93
N ILE A 21 0.15 13.10 -6.07
CA ILE A 21 -0.51 12.95 -7.36
C ILE A 21 -0.61 11.45 -7.67
N CYS A 22 -1.85 10.94 -7.61
CA CYS A 22 -2.17 9.52 -7.73
C CYS A 22 -2.68 9.15 -9.14
N VAL A 23 -2.98 7.88 -9.36
CA VAL A 23 -3.57 7.24 -10.54
C VAL A 23 -2.64 7.30 -11.75
N SER A 24 -2.69 8.36 -12.53
CA SER A 24 -1.77 8.63 -13.65
C SER A 24 -0.66 9.62 -13.26
N GLY A 25 -0.52 9.88 -11.98
CA GLY A 25 0.45 10.82 -11.43
C GLY A 25 1.80 10.20 -11.15
N PRO A 26 2.81 11.05 -10.89
CA PRO A 26 4.19 10.60 -10.71
C PRO A 26 4.49 10.04 -9.31
N ASP A 27 3.58 10.15 -8.32
CA ASP A 27 3.89 9.84 -6.94
C ASP A 27 3.37 8.47 -6.50
N VAL A 28 2.17 8.10 -6.91
CA VAL A 28 1.50 6.87 -6.55
C VAL A 28 0.83 6.26 -7.77
N ARG A 29 1.07 4.97 -8.00
CA ARG A 29 0.46 4.25 -9.12
C ARG A 29 -0.84 3.57 -8.71
N TRP A 30 -1.77 3.57 -9.62
CA TRP A 30 -2.96 2.75 -9.50
C TRP A 30 -2.64 1.27 -9.73
N ILE A 31 -3.21 0.40 -8.90
CA ILE A 31 -2.96 -1.04 -8.95
C ILE A 31 -3.56 -1.75 -10.18
N GLY A 32 -4.46 -1.10 -10.92
CA GLY A 32 -5.10 -1.66 -12.12
C GLY A 32 -6.42 -2.39 -11.86
N ASN A 33 -6.99 -2.30 -10.66
CA ASN A 33 -8.32 -2.84 -10.35
C ASN A 33 -9.02 -2.02 -9.26
N GLU A 34 -10.35 -2.11 -9.20
CA GLU A 34 -11.21 -1.48 -8.21
C GLU A 34 -11.79 -2.51 -7.21
N ALA A 35 -11.07 -3.62 -7.00
CA ALA A 35 -11.54 -4.73 -6.19
C ALA A 35 -11.05 -4.69 -4.72
N GLY A 36 -10.16 -3.77 -4.40
CA GLY A 36 -9.59 -3.65 -3.07
C GLY A 36 -8.51 -4.69 -2.78
N VAL A 37 -7.73 -5.11 -3.78
CA VAL A 37 -6.67 -6.11 -3.63
C VAL A 37 -5.42 -5.70 -4.40
N CYS A 38 -4.25 -5.95 -3.82
CA CYS A 38 -2.97 -5.83 -4.50
C CYS A 38 -2.36 -7.20 -4.82
N ARG A 39 -1.19 -7.22 -5.41
CA ARG A 39 -0.39 -8.45 -5.62
C ARG A 39 0.01 -9.05 -4.27
N SER A 40 0.27 -10.34 -4.25
CA SER A 40 0.83 -10.97 -3.05
C SER A 40 2.24 -10.47 -2.70
N SER A 41 2.96 -9.96 -3.70
CA SER A 41 4.27 -9.30 -3.56
C SER A 41 4.18 -7.95 -4.26
N GLU A 42 3.66 -6.95 -3.56
CA GLU A 42 3.54 -5.60 -4.11
C GLU A 42 4.80 -4.79 -3.79
N TRP A 43 5.44 -4.30 -4.83
CA TRP A 43 6.70 -3.58 -4.75
C TRP A 43 6.48 -2.07 -4.82
N SER A 44 7.20 -1.32 -3.98
CA SER A 44 7.17 0.15 -4.01
C SER A 44 8.33 0.74 -4.80
N VAL A 45 9.46 0.03 -4.90
CA VAL A 45 10.55 0.38 -5.82
C VAL A 45 10.37 -0.42 -7.10
N VAL A 46 10.22 0.26 -8.22
CA VAL A 46 9.88 -0.34 -9.51
C VAL A 46 10.68 0.32 -10.64
N PRO A 47 10.78 -0.29 -11.83
CA PRO A 47 11.44 0.33 -12.97
C PRO A 47 10.85 1.69 -13.33
N ALA A 48 11.71 2.67 -13.58
CA ALA A 48 11.31 4.07 -13.82
C ALA A 48 10.41 4.26 -15.06
N TRP A 49 10.42 3.34 -16.02
CA TRP A 49 9.55 3.41 -17.20
C TRP A 49 8.06 3.25 -16.85
N LEU A 50 7.71 2.64 -15.72
CA LEU A 50 6.32 2.51 -15.27
C LEU A 50 5.63 3.84 -14.98
N SER A 51 6.38 4.89 -14.66
CA SER A 51 5.83 6.24 -14.41
C SER A 51 5.78 7.12 -15.65
N LYS A 52 6.21 6.65 -16.82
CA LYS A 52 6.18 7.45 -18.05
C LYS A 52 4.73 7.65 -18.52
N ASN A 53 4.38 8.91 -18.79
CA ASN A 53 3.05 9.31 -19.23
C ASN A 53 2.56 8.54 -20.46
N ASP A 54 3.44 8.25 -21.42
CA ASP A 54 3.07 7.47 -22.60
C ASP A 54 2.66 6.04 -22.25
N TYR A 55 3.37 5.40 -21.32
CA TYR A 55 3.02 4.07 -20.82
C TYR A 55 1.69 4.09 -20.08
N ILE A 56 1.52 5.04 -19.15
CA ILE A 56 0.27 5.21 -18.40
C ILE A 56 -0.90 5.46 -19.36
N ALA A 57 -0.75 6.37 -20.33
CA ALA A 57 -1.77 6.67 -21.32
C ALA A 57 -2.11 5.45 -22.20
N GLU A 58 -1.12 4.65 -22.56
CA GLU A 58 -1.35 3.41 -23.32
C GLU A 58 -2.12 2.37 -22.50
N LYS A 59 -1.85 2.23 -21.23
CA LYS A 59 -2.41 1.18 -20.36
C LYS A 59 -3.71 1.57 -19.69
N SER A 60 -3.86 2.81 -19.22
CA SER A 60 -5.00 3.24 -18.40
C SER A 60 -6.13 3.90 -19.18
N GLN A 61 -5.90 4.36 -20.41
CA GLN A 61 -6.89 5.14 -21.18
C GLN A 61 -7.51 4.40 -22.35
N LYS A 62 -7.12 3.17 -22.60
CA LYS A 62 -7.78 2.36 -23.62
C LYS A 62 -9.06 1.76 -23.05
N VAL A 63 -10.16 2.07 -23.75
CA VAL A 63 -11.52 1.59 -23.59
C VAL A 63 -11.69 0.47 -22.57
N ASP A 64 -12.53 0.72 -21.59
CA ASP A 64 -12.98 -0.22 -20.56
C ASP A 64 -13.75 -1.42 -21.20
N ASP A 65 -12.98 -2.30 -21.83
CA ASP A 65 -13.51 -3.53 -22.37
C ASP A 65 -13.00 -4.70 -21.49
N GLU A 66 -13.89 -5.62 -21.18
CA GLU A 66 -13.61 -6.79 -20.34
C GLU A 66 -12.49 -7.66 -20.92
N LYS A 67 -12.28 -7.65 -22.23
CA LYS A 67 -11.18 -8.38 -22.90
C LYS A 67 -9.84 -7.69 -22.69
N PHE A 68 -9.83 -6.35 -22.64
CA PHE A 68 -8.63 -5.59 -22.34
C PHE A 68 -8.19 -5.80 -20.88
N ARG A 69 -9.13 -5.76 -19.92
CA ARG A 69 -8.86 -6.07 -18.50
C ARG A 69 -8.27 -7.47 -18.31
N LYS A 70 -8.78 -8.47 -19.02
CA LYS A 70 -8.26 -9.85 -18.96
C LYS A 70 -6.87 -9.99 -19.59
N LYS A 71 -6.58 -9.23 -20.65
CA LYS A 71 -5.32 -9.34 -21.41
C LYS A 71 -4.17 -8.53 -20.79
N HIS A 72 -4.48 -7.45 -20.09
CA HIS A 72 -3.52 -6.52 -19.50
C HIS A 72 -3.73 -6.33 -18.00
N ASN A 73 -4.08 -7.43 -17.31
CA ASN A 73 -4.20 -7.39 -15.87
C ASN A 73 -2.80 -7.16 -15.26
N GLU A 74 -2.50 -5.91 -14.91
CA GLU A 74 -1.25 -5.51 -14.25
C GLU A 74 -1.00 -6.27 -12.95
N MET A 75 -2.06 -6.81 -12.35
CA MET A 75 -2.00 -7.69 -11.19
C MET A 75 -1.21 -8.99 -11.43
N THR A 76 -1.02 -9.40 -12.68
CA THR A 76 -0.24 -10.61 -13.01
C THR A 76 1.24 -10.32 -13.23
N LEU A 77 1.63 -9.05 -13.38
CA LEU A 77 3.02 -8.67 -13.61
C LEU A 77 3.77 -8.58 -12.29
N ASP A 78 4.88 -9.27 -12.22
CA ASP A 78 5.90 -9.02 -11.19
C ASP A 78 6.66 -7.75 -11.56
N LEU A 79 6.56 -6.72 -10.73
CA LEU A 79 7.11 -5.40 -11.04
C LEU A 79 8.47 -5.12 -10.42
N GLY A 80 8.85 -5.83 -9.38
CA GLY A 80 9.99 -5.41 -8.57
C GLY A 80 10.85 -6.54 -8.01
N SER A 81 10.54 -7.83 -8.22
CA SER A 81 11.44 -8.89 -7.78
C SER A 81 12.79 -8.81 -8.49
N ARG A 82 13.84 -9.32 -7.87
CA ARG A 82 15.19 -9.37 -8.47
C ARG A 82 15.20 -9.99 -9.87
N LYS A 83 14.29 -10.93 -10.13
CA LYS A 83 14.11 -11.53 -11.46
C LYS A 83 13.49 -10.57 -12.46
N ALA A 84 12.45 -9.87 -12.04
CA ALA A 84 11.72 -8.93 -12.91
C ALA A 84 12.57 -7.71 -13.27
N ILE A 85 13.37 -7.20 -12.32
CA ILE A 85 14.19 -5.99 -12.52
C ILE A 85 15.57 -6.27 -13.08
N LYS A 86 15.89 -7.52 -13.39
CA LYS A 86 17.20 -7.89 -13.94
C LYS A 86 17.46 -7.18 -15.28
N GLY A 87 18.48 -6.34 -15.31
CA GLY A 87 18.86 -5.55 -16.49
C GLY A 87 18.25 -4.17 -16.56
N GLU A 88 17.37 -3.81 -15.62
CA GLU A 88 16.89 -2.43 -15.48
C GLU A 88 18.00 -1.53 -14.92
N THR A 89 18.06 -0.28 -15.40
CA THR A 89 19.12 0.67 -15.04
C THR A 89 18.60 1.88 -14.28
N ALA A 90 17.27 2.04 -14.18
CA ALA A 90 16.65 3.17 -13.51
C ALA A 90 15.41 2.72 -12.72
N PHE A 91 15.33 3.16 -11.48
CA PHE A 91 14.24 2.83 -10.55
C PHE A 91 13.64 4.09 -9.98
N ILE A 92 12.39 3.98 -9.53
CA ILE A 92 11.68 5.03 -8.81
C ILE A 92 10.94 4.43 -7.61
N TRP A 93 10.73 5.26 -6.60
CA TRP A 93 9.75 5.03 -5.56
C TRP A 93 8.36 5.32 -6.15
N TYR A 94 7.55 4.30 -6.30
CA TYR A 94 6.23 4.38 -6.93
C TYR A 94 5.27 3.42 -6.24
N PRO A 95 4.87 3.72 -4.98
CA PRO A 95 3.99 2.87 -4.19
C PRO A 95 2.63 2.68 -4.86
N ALA A 96 2.00 1.55 -4.57
CA ALA A 96 0.70 1.20 -5.13
C ALA A 96 -0.44 1.82 -4.33
N GLU A 97 -1.50 2.24 -5.02
CA GLU A 97 -2.81 2.55 -4.46
C GLU A 97 -3.82 1.51 -4.92
N VAL A 98 -4.56 1.00 -3.95
CA VAL A 98 -5.74 0.15 -4.15
C VAL A 98 -6.97 0.99 -3.88
N ASP A 99 -7.88 1.04 -4.82
CA ASP A 99 -9.16 1.73 -4.67
C ASP A 99 -10.34 0.76 -4.65
N VAL A 100 -11.36 1.11 -3.90
CA VAL A 100 -12.60 0.34 -3.80
C VAL A 100 -13.70 1.19 -3.18
N SER A 101 -14.94 1.02 -3.60
CA SER A 101 -16.06 1.68 -2.94
C SER A 101 -16.60 0.85 -1.78
N ILE A 102 -17.05 1.51 -0.70
CA ILE A 102 -17.80 0.86 0.39
C ILE A 102 -19.14 0.29 -0.09
N ARG A 103 -19.69 0.84 -1.18
CA ARG A 103 -20.96 0.46 -1.83
C ARG A 103 -20.70 -0.38 -3.10
N PRO A 104 -21.74 -0.94 -3.75
CA PRO A 104 -21.60 -1.65 -5.02
C PRO A 104 -20.99 -0.79 -6.13
N GLY A 105 -21.34 0.51 -6.19
CA GLY A 105 -20.85 1.46 -7.18
C GLY A 105 -20.11 2.63 -6.55
N TRP A 106 -19.63 3.56 -7.40
CA TRP A 106 -18.85 4.75 -6.97
C TRP A 106 -19.71 5.91 -6.51
N PHE A 107 -21.01 5.89 -6.81
CA PHE A 107 -21.95 6.93 -6.46
C PHE A 107 -23.00 6.43 -5.49
N TYR A 108 -23.62 7.37 -4.75
CA TYR A 108 -24.69 7.07 -3.82
C TYR A 108 -26.00 6.72 -4.53
N HIS A 109 -26.59 5.61 -4.13
CA HIS A 109 -27.96 5.23 -4.47
C HIS A 109 -28.69 4.76 -3.20
N GLU A 110 -29.85 5.36 -2.91
CA GLU A 110 -30.63 5.09 -1.70
C GLU A 110 -31.07 3.62 -1.60
N ASN A 111 -31.43 3.00 -2.71
CA ASN A 111 -31.80 1.58 -2.78
C ASN A 111 -30.60 0.62 -2.54
N GLU A 112 -29.41 1.14 -2.31
CA GLU A 112 -28.21 0.38 -1.99
C GLU A 112 -27.79 0.51 -0.52
N ASP A 113 -28.57 1.18 0.33
CA ASP A 113 -28.26 1.35 1.75
C ASP A 113 -28.12 0.02 2.51
N THR A 114 -28.78 -1.04 2.02
CA THR A 114 -28.65 -2.42 2.56
C THR A 114 -27.48 -3.19 1.95
N LYS A 115 -26.77 -2.63 0.97
CA LYS A 115 -25.68 -3.30 0.22
C LYS A 115 -24.29 -2.79 0.57
N VAL A 116 -24.16 -2.00 1.63
CA VAL A 116 -22.86 -1.56 2.17
C VAL A 116 -22.02 -2.80 2.51
N LYS A 117 -20.74 -2.76 2.16
CA LYS A 117 -19.84 -3.88 2.41
C LYS A 117 -19.78 -4.25 3.89
N SER A 118 -19.86 -5.55 4.19
CA SER A 118 -19.79 -6.05 5.55
C SER A 118 -18.42 -5.78 6.19
N LEU A 119 -18.37 -5.72 7.53
CA LEU A 119 -17.12 -5.57 8.28
C LEU A 119 -16.08 -6.63 7.93
N LYS A 120 -16.51 -7.88 7.72
CA LYS A 120 -15.62 -8.96 7.27
C LYS A 120 -15.01 -8.62 5.92
N LYS A 121 -15.81 -8.16 4.96
CA LYS A 121 -15.32 -7.80 3.62
C LYS A 121 -14.37 -6.62 3.65
N LEU A 122 -14.66 -5.57 4.45
CA LEU A 122 -13.78 -4.42 4.63
C LEU A 122 -12.45 -4.82 5.30
N TYR A 123 -12.50 -5.71 6.28
CA TYR A 123 -11.30 -6.24 6.92
C TYR A 123 -10.46 -7.08 5.95
N ASP A 124 -11.08 -7.94 5.15
CA ASP A 124 -10.39 -8.72 4.11
C ASP A 124 -9.72 -7.81 3.06
N ILE A 125 -10.38 -6.70 2.68
CA ILE A 125 -9.82 -5.67 1.80
C ILE A 125 -8.61 -5.02 2.46
N TYR A 126 -8.72 -4.60 3.72
CA TYR A 126 -7.62 -3.97 4.46
C TYR A 126 -6.37 -4.87 4.52
N ILE A 127 -6.56 -6.14 4.85
CA ILE A 127 -5.44 -7.10 4.90
C ILE A 127 -4.82 -7.34 3.53
N LYS A 128 -5.64 -7.36 2.46
CA LYS A 128 -5.18 -7.60 1.09
C LYS A 128 -4.66 -6.35 0.36
N SER A 129 -4.79 -5.19 0.94
CA SER A 129 -4.27 -3.92 0.42
C SER A 129 -3.16 -3.38 1.32
N VAL A 130 -3.51 -2.86 2.48
CA VAL A 130 -2.53 -2.30 3.44
C VAL A 130 -1.55 -3.39 3.92
N GLY A 131 -2.07 -4.57 4.27
CA GLY A 131 -1.22 -5.72 4.63
C GLY A 131 -0.40 -6.30 3.48
N GLY A 132 -0.69 -5.90 2.24
CA GLY A 132 0.05 -6.26 1.03
C GLY A 132 0.95 -5.14 0.50
N ASN A 133 1.27 -4.15 1.32
CA ASN A 133 2.14 -3.01 0.96
C ASN A 133 1.52 -2.06 -0.08
N ALA A 134 0.21 -1.77 0.02
CA ALA A 134 -0.46 -0.78 -0.82
C ALA A 134 -1.28 0.20 0.03
N ALA A 135 -1.38 1.44 -0.39
CA ALA A 135 -2.33 2.38 0.18
C ALA A 135 -3.76 1.97 -0.16
N LEU A 136 -4.69 2.10 0.78
CA LEU A 136 -6.11 1.85 0.55
C LEU A 136 -6.88 3.16 0.43
N LEU A 137 -7.46 3.41 -0.74
CA LEU A 137 -8.45 4.45 -0.97
C LEU A 137 -9.86 3.82 -0.92
N LEU A 138 -10.57 4.06 0.17
CA LEU A 138 -11.94 3.61 0.34
C LEU A 138 -12.91 4.73 -0.05
N ASN A 139 -13.58 4.60 -1.18
CA ASN A 139 -14.59 5.55 -1.60
C ASN A 139 -15.86 5.44 -0.75
N ILE A 140 -16.32 6.59 -0.26
CA ILE A 140 -17.54 6.73 0.53
C ILE A 140 -18.36 7.83 -0.15
N PRO A 141 -19.31 7.46 -1.02
CA PRO A 141 -20.05 8.45 -1.81
C PRO A 141 -20.99 9.26 -0.92
N PRO A 142 -20.99 10.61 -1.05
CA PRO A 142 -21.93 11.45 -0.33
C PRO A 142 -23.36 11.23 -0.85
N ASP A 143 -24.33 11.34 0.04
CA ASP A 143 -25.76 11.33 -0.31
C ASP A 143 -26.18 12.63 -1.01
N LYS A 144 -27.46 12.74 -1.40
CA LYS A 144 -28.00 13.91 -2.09
C LYS A 144 -27.90 15.23 -1.28
N ARG A 145 -27.62 15.15 0.03
CA ARG A 145 -27.42 16.30 0.93
C ARG A 145 -25.95 16.69 1.03
N GLY A 146 -25.04 15.97 0.34
CA GLY A 146 -23.59 16.16 0.47
C GLY A 146 -23.01 15.61 1.77
N LYS A 147 -23.68 14.66 2.43
CA LYS A 147 -23.25 14.05 3.69
C LYS A 147 -22.99 12.55 3.51
N ILE A 148 -22.16 11.97 4.35
CA ILE A 148 -22.04 10.54 4.46
C ILE A 148 -23.38 9.95 4.91
N ALA A 149 -23.89 8.95 4.21
CA ALA A 149 -25.11 8.26 4.58
C ALA A 149 -24.96 7.57 5.93
N LYS A 150 -26.04 7.50 6.71
CA LYS A 150 -25.98 6.96 8.09
C LYS A 150 -25.52 5.50 8.15
N THR A 151 -25.88 4.72 7.16
CA THR A 151 -25.44 3.31 7.03
C THR A 151 -23.92 3.20 6.83
N ASP A 152 -23.34 4.08 6.02
CA ASP A 152 -21.91 4.12 5.74
C ASP A 152 -21.14 4.60 6.98
N GLU A 153 -21.63 5.67 7.65
CA GLU A 153 -21.08 6.19 8.91
C GLU A 153 -20.99 5.09 9.98
N LEU A 154 -22.08 4.34 10.22
CA LEU A 154 -22.11 3.27 11.21
C LEU A 154 -21.17 2.10 10.84
N THR A 155 -21.05 1.80 9.55
CA THR A 155 -20.13 0.78 9.05
C THR A 155 -18.69 1.20 9.24
N LEU A 156 -18.35 2.45 8.90
CA LEU A 156 -16.99 3.00 9.08
C LEU A 156 -16.57 3.05 10.54
N ASP A 157 -17.45 3.53 11.42
CA ASP A 157 -17.18 3.56 12.86
C ASP A 157 -16.94 2.15 13.41
N SER A 158 -17.76 1.19 12.99
CA SER A 158 -17.59 -0.21 13.36
C SER A 158 -16.31 -0.82 12.79
N PHE A 159 -15.94 -0.44 11.58
CA PHE A 159 -14.68 -0.86 10.93
C PHE A 159 -13.46 -0.28 11.67
N GLY A 160 -13.50 1.01 12.00
CA GLY A 160 -12.45 1.66 12.80
C GLY A 160 -12.25 0.98 14.17
N ARG A 161 -13.35 0.65 14.87
CA ARG A 161 -13.29 -0.11 16.13
C ARG A 161 -12.74 -1.53 15.92
N LEU A 162 -13.07 -2.18 14.80
CA LEU A 162 -12.52 -3.49 14.45
C LEU A 162 -11.01 -3.43 14.27
N LEU A 163 -10.51 -2.45 13.51
CA LEU A 163 -9.08 -2.28 13.28
C LEU A 163 -8.33 -2.00 14.60
N LYS A 164 -8.81 -1.08 15.43
CA LYS A 164 -8.22 -0.80 16.75
C LYS A 164 -8.15 -2.05 17.65
N ARG A 165 -9.14 -2.93 17.57
CA ARG A 165 -9.16 -4.18 18.34
C ARG A 165 -8.25 -5.25 17.74
N ARG A 166 -8.11 -5.29 16.40
CA ARG A 166 -7.29 -6.28 15.69
C ARG A 166 -5.82 -5.92 15.63
N PHE A 167 -5.51 -4.64 15.73
CA PHE A 167 -4.16 -4.09 15.80
C PHE A 167 -4.03 -3.25 17.08
N PRO A 168 -4.00 -3.89 18.25
CA PRO A 168 -3.77 -3.20 19.51
C PRO A 168 -2.30 -2.75 19.59
N LYS A 169 -1.80 -2.49 20.79
CA LYS A 169 -0.37 -2.23 21.02
C LYS A 169 0.51 -3.33 20.42
N ASN A 170 1.61 -2.93 19.80
CA ASN A 170 2.67 -3.84 19.38
C ASN A 170 3.22 -4.60 20.59
N LEU A 171 3.10 -5.92 20.59
CA LEU A 171 3.57 -6.77 21.70
C LEU A 171 5.09 -6.78 21.81
N ALA A 172 5.81 -6.50 20.73
CA ALA A 172 7.26 -6.49 20.70
C ALA A 172 7.86 -5.21 21.31
N SER A 173 7.10 -4.13 21.53
CA SER A 173 7.62 -2.86 22.04
C SER A 173 8.28 -2.94 23.42
N ASP A 174 7.96 -3.95 24.23
CA ASP A 174 8.56 -4.20 25.54
C ASP A 174 9.51 -5.43 25.51
N ALA A 175 9.79 -5.99 24.34
CA ALA A 175 10.65 -7.16 24.16
C ALA A 175 12.13 -6.75 24.08
N LYS A 176 13.02 -7.75 24.09
CA LYS A 176 14.43 -7.55 23.83
C LYS A 176 14.77 -8.11 22.45
N ALA A 177 15.32 -7.29 21.58
CA ALA A 177 15.83 -7.74 20.28
C ALA A 177 17.35 -7.92 20.34
N THR A 178 17.83 -8.98 19.71
CA THR A 178 19.26 -9.29 19.51
C THR A 178 19.44 -9.82 18.09
N SER A 179 20.63 -9.67 17.53
CA SER A 179 20.95 -10.12 16.18
C SER A 179 22.27 -10.87 16.12
N SER A 180 22.51 -11.60 15.04
CA SER A 180 23.79 -12.22 14.71
C SER A 180 24.89 -11.17 14.51
N SER A 181 24.55 -10.06 13.85
CA SER A 181 25.45 -8.95 13.57
C SER A 181 24.69 -7.63 13.39
N GLU A 182 25.42 -6.52 13.43
CA GLU A 182 24.93 -5.17 13.18
C GLU A 182 25.98 -4.43 12.35
N ILE A 183 25.54 -3.73 11.30
CA ILE A 183 26.46 -3.05 10.38
C ILE A 183 27.19 -1.88 11.05
N ASP A 184 26.52 -1.20 11.97
CA ASP A 184 27.06 -0.07 12.75
C ASP A 184 26.22 0.20 14.02
N SER A 185 26.58 1.27 14.74
CA SER A 185 25.92 1.66 16.00
C SER A 185 24.55 2.34 15.83
N GLU A 186 24.09 2.60 14.62
CA GLU A 186 22.80 3.24 14.33
C GLU A 186 21.76 2.20 13.90
N HIS A 187 22.19 1.07 13.31
CA HIS A 187 21.33 0.04 12.74
C HIS A 187 21.25 -1.22 13.62
N LEU A 188 20.87 -1.01 14.86
CA LEU A 188 20.88 -2.04 15.92
C LEU A 188 19.62 -2.91 15.89
N ALA A 189 19.74 -4.15 16.37
CA ALA A 189 18.61 -5.07 16.53
C ALA A 189 17.42 -4.46 17.28
N LYS A 190 17.64 -3.66 18.32
CA LYS A 190 16.59 -3.00 19.09
C LYS A 190 15.69 -2.08 18.26
N ASN A 191 16.17 -1.55 17.14
CA ASN A 191 15.43 -0.62 16.30
C ASN A 191 14.13 -1.23 15.73
N ILE A 192 14.10 -2.55 15.52
CA ILE A 192 12.92 -3.23 14.94
C ILE A 192 11.70 -3.28 15.86
N ILE A 193 11.87 -3.00 17.15
CA ILE A 193 10.79 -3.01 18.14
C ILE A 193 10.34 -1.60 18.55
N GLU A 194 11.07 -0.57 18.09
CA GLU A 194 10.69 0.83 18.30
C GLU A 194 9.50 1.23 17.41
N ASP A 195 8.74 2.22 17.85
CA ASP A 195 7.58 2.77 17.09
C ASP A 195 8.04 3.99 16.28
N ASP A 196 9.08 3.79 15.46
CA ASP A 196 9.68 4.83 14.62
C ASP A 196 10.12 4.20 13.29
N ASP A 197 9.38 4.49 12.23
CA ASP A 197 9.60 3.97 10.86
C ASP A 197 10.95 4.41 10.25
N SER A 198 11.64 5.37 10.83
CA SER A 198 12.97 5.80 10.38
C SER A 198 14.10 4.91 10.94
N LEU A 199 13.81 4.14 11.98
CA LEU A 199 14.76 3.23 12.61
C LEU A 199 14.65 1.83 12.00
N TYR A 200 15.78 1.21 11.75
CA TYR A 200 15.84 -0.15 11.23
C TYR A 200 17.08 -0.89 11.69
N TRP A 201 17.10 -2.18 11.56
CA TRP A 201 18.26 -3.03 11.74
C TRP A 201 18.84 -3.39 10.38
N GLN A 202 20.16 -3.48 10.32
CA GLN A 202 20.89 -4.00 9.19
C GLN A 202 22.05 -4.87 9.66
N ALA A 203 22.12 -6.09 9.11
CA ALA A 203 23.23 -7.01 9.37
C ALA A 203 24.54 -6.49 8.77
N ALA A 204 25.67 -6.93 9.33
CA ALA A 204 26.97 -6.68 8.74
C ALA A 204 27.07 -7.29 7.33
N SER A 205 27.83 -6.64 6.44
CA SER A 205 27.88 -7.03 5.01
C SER A 205 28.50 -8.40 4.75
N ASP A 206 29.23 -8.95 5.72
CA ASP A 206 29.88 -10.26 5.69
C ASP A 206 29.08 -11.35 6.45
N ASP A 207 27.91 -11.02 7.00
CA ASP A 207 27.01 -11.98 7.62
C ASP A 207 26.18 -12.68 6.51
N GLU A 208 26.53 -13.94 6.23
CA GLU A 208 25.88 -14.72 5.19
C GLU A 208 24.52 -15.30 5.60
N GLU A 209 24.27 -15.43 6.91
CA GLU A 209 23.03 -15.96 7.49
C GLU A 209 22.49 -15.01 8.58
N PRO A 210 22.06 -13.81 8.23
CA PRO A 210 21.62 -12.82 9.19
C PRO A 210 20.37 -13.30 9.96
N GLU A 211 20.48 -13.22 11.30
CA GLU A 211 19.43 -13.65 12.21
C GLU A 211 19.08 -12.53 13.18
N ILE A 212 17.78 -12.38 13.49
CA ILE A 212 17.28 -11.51 14.54
C ILE A 212 16.35 -12.28 15.47
N VAL A 213 16.53 -12.10 16.75
CA VAL A 213 15.75 -12.78 17.79
C VAL A 213 15.02 -11.72 18.62
N VAL A 214 13.70 -11.89 18.77
CA VAL A 214 12.86 -11.07 19.64
C VAL A 214 12.41 -11.91 20.83
N ASP A 215 12.96 -11.59 22.00
CA ASP A 215 12.63 -12.27 23.25
C ASP A 215 11.64 -11.43 24.07
N PHE A 216 10.44 -11.96 24.24
CA PHE A 216 9.38 -11.35 25.04
C PHE A 216 9.59 -11.54 26.57
N GLY A 217 10.58 -12.32 26.99
CA GLY A 217 10.84 -12.65 28.39
C GLY A 217 9.73 -13.48 29.07
N LYS A 218 8.65 -13.78 28.39
CA LYS A 218 7.51 -14.58 28.85
C LYS A 218 6.71 -15.12 27.65
N PRO A 219 5.94 -16.18 27.83
CA PRO A 219 5.01 -16.65 26.79
C PRO A 219 3.99 -15.57 26.41
N VAL A 220 3.87 -15.29 25.10
CA VAL A 220 2.87 -14.36 24.52
C VAL A 220 2.08 -15.08 23.45
N ASN A 221 0.80 -14.70 23.31
CA ASN A 221 -0.05 -15.17 22.22
C ASN A 221 -0.22 -14.03 21.22
N PHE A 222 0.11 -14.30 19.96
CA PHE A 222 -0.12 -13.36 18.85
C PHE A 222 -0.67 -14.14 17.64
N ASP A 223 -1.42 -13.45 16.80
CA ASP A 223 -2.01 -13.99 15.56
C ASP A 223 -1.53 -13.23 14.31
N LYS A 224 -0.63 -12.25 14.49
CA LYS A 224 -0.06 -11.44 13.40
C LYS A 224 1.39 -11.15 13.65
N LEU A 225 2.18 -11.25 12.58
CA LEU A 225 3.52 -10.73 12.47
C LEU A 225 3.53 -9.71 11.32
N VAL A 226 4.02 -8.52 11.59
CA VAL A 226 4.24 -7.48 10.58
C VAL A 226 5.74 -7.31 10.41
N LEU A 227 6.22 -7.49 9.19
CA LEU A 227 7.61 -7.24 8.80
C LEU A 227 7.59 -6.07 7.82
N GLN A 228 8.47 -5.11 8.03
CA GLN A 228 8.60 -3.94 7.18
C GLN A 228 10.07 -3.78 6.80
N GLU A 229 10.35 -3.75 5.50
CA GLU A 229 11.68 -3.43 4.99
C GLU A 229 11.93 -1.92 5.03
N ASN A 230 13.17 -1.52 5.30
CA ASN A 230 13.60 -0.16 5.05
C ASN A 230 13.91 0.04 3.57
N ILE A 231 12.91 0.43 2.80
CA ILE A 231 13.00 0.56 1.35
C ILE A 231 13.91 1.73 0.93
N ALA A 232 14.18 2.68 1.81
CA ALA A 232 15.08 3.80 1.53
C ALA A 232 16.53 3.36 1.25
N THR A 233 16.94 2.20 1.79
CA THR A 233 18.28 1.63 1.60
C THR A 233 18.35 0.56 0.52
N GLY A 234 17.25 0.20 -0.05
CA GLY A 234 17.13 -0.80 -1.11
C GLY A 234 16.21 -1.95 -0.73
N GLN A 235 15.49 -2.42 -1.71
CA GLN A 235 14.56 -3.54 -1.62
C GLN A 235 15.33 -4.85 -1.85
N GLN A 236 15.19 -5.82 -0.97
CA GLN A 236 15.95 -7.08 -1.02
C GLN A 236 15.09 -8.29 -1.38
#